data_e423b9974f52cc903b422a52d57581e7
#
_entry.id   e423b9974f52cc903b422a52d57581e7
#
_cell.length_a   1.000
_cell.length_b   1.000
_cell.length_c   1.000
_cell.angle_alpha   90.00
_cell.angle_beta   90.00
_cell.angle_gamma   90.00
#
_symmetry.space_group_name_H-M   'P 1'
#
loop_
_entity.id
_entity.type
_entity.pdbx_description
1 polymer ?
#
loop_
_entity_poly.entity_id
_entity_poly.type
_entity_poly.pdbx_seq_one_letter_code
_entity_poly.pdbx_strand_id
1 'polypeptide(L)'
;MLTPIKELLFPVHCFGCNALGIEICSKCRRYWNPHFYLQNIEGLTIYSAIRYSPVARSILLNAKESSLRIADELIIEALLNCLKRLPSQVIRNAVLMPIPGSKRAIRKRGRDFIFEITKELSLRSGLAFTSGMFIERRLLDQSGLSAADRKRNIDGAFMFNGSIAEIPDGEILLVDDLVTTGSTLLEAKRALNKSGITVNRAITACMAQTLNIGG
;
A
#
# COMPACT_ATOMS: atom_id res chain seq x y z
N MET A 1 -20.36 -27.60 -14.70
CA MET A 1 -21.05 -27.99 -13.44
C MET A 1 -20.10 -28.64 -12.42
N LEU A 2 -18.99 -27.99 -12.07
CA LEU A 2 -18.02 -28.52 -11.06
C LEU A 2 -17.87 -27.57 -9.85
N THR A 3 -18.66 -26.51 -9.79
CA THR A 3 -18.62 -25.48 -8.72
C THR A 3 -19.01 -26.01 -7.35
N PRO A 4 -20.09 -26.81 -7.17
CA PRO A 4 -20.52 -27.20 -5.82
C PRO A 4 -19.57 -28.19 -5.11
N ILE A 5 -18.85 -29.04 -5.83
CA ILE A 5 -17.91 -29.99 -5.23
C ILE A 5 -16.62 -29.29 -4.77
N LYS A 6 -16.18 -28.26 -5.51
CA LYS A 6 -15.01 -27.46 -5.15
C LYS A 6 -15.24 -26.64 -3.89
N GLU A 7 -16.43 -26.07 -3.72
CA GLU A 7 -16.84 -25.35 -2.51
C GLU A 7 -17.00 -26.24 -1.29
N LEU A 8 -17.38 -27.51 -1.49
CA LEU A 8 -17.48 -28.49 -0.41
C LEU A 8 -16.09 -28.94 0.09
N LEU A 9 -15.11 -29.06 -0.81
CA LEU A 9 -13.75 -29.51 -0.47
C LEU A 9 -12.84 -28.35 -0.03
N PHE A 10 -13.09 -27.14 -0.54
CA PHE A 10 -12.33 -25.93 -0.24
C PHE A 10 -13.29 -24.77 0.07
N PRO A 11 -13.96 -24.81 1.22
CA PRO A 11 -14.93 -23.78 1.56
C PRO A 11 -14.25 -22.43 1.71
N VAL A 12 -14.89 -21.39 1.16
CA VAL A 12 -14.45 -20.02 1.34
C VAL A 12 -14.64 -19.61 2.80
N HIS A 13 -13.63 -18.95 3.36
CA HIS A 13 -13.63 -18.48 4.73
C HIS A 13 -13.48 -16.96 4.78
N CYS A 14 -14.15 -16.33 5.73
CA CYS A 14 -14.03 -14.91 5.97
C CYS A 14 -12.60 -14.55 6.42
N PHE A 15 -11.95 -13.62 5.71
CA PHE A 15 -10.59 -13.14 6.04
C PHE A 15 -10.46 -12.57 7.47
N GLY A 16 -11.55 -12.08 8.05
CA GLY A 16 -11.50 -11.47 9.38
C GLY A 16 -11.78 -12.43 10.52
N CYS A 17 -12.83 -13.26 10.41
CA CYS A 17 -13.29 -14.11 11.52
C CYS A 17 -13.32 -15.62 11.19
N ASN A 18 -12.87 -16.01 10.01
CA ASN A 18 -12.85 -17.39 9.53
C ASN A 18 -14.23 -18.06 9.41
N ALA A 19 -15.33 -17.30 9.42
CA ALA A 19 -16.67 -17.84 9.18
C ALA A 19 -16.78 -18.40 7.76
N LEU A 20 -17.46 -19.51 7.61
CA LEU A 20 -17.66 -20.21 6.33
C LEU A 20 -18.58 -19.44 5.36
N GLY A 21 -18.34 -19.62 4.08
CA GLY A 21 -19.26 -19.27 2.99
C GLY A 21 -19.08 -17.91 2.36
N ILE A 22 -18.18 -17.05 2.87
CA ILE A 22 -17.96 -15.69 2.31
C ILE A 22 -16.56 -15.17 2.65
N GLU A 23 -15.91 -14.48 1.70
CA GLU A 23 -14.54 -13.95 1.87
C GLU A 23 -14.45 -12.81 2.89
N ILE A 24 -15.50 -12.01 3.02
CA ILE A 24 -15.62 -11.00 4.07
C ILE A 24 -17.07 -10.85 4.50
N CYS A 25 -17.42 -11.30 5.71
CA CYS A 25 -18.77 -11.22 6.23
C CYS A 25 -19.14 -9.77 6.62
N SER A 26 -20.44 -9.49 6.76
CA SER A 26 -20.95 -8.16 7.10
C SER A 26 -20.38 -7.59 8.41
N LYS A 27 -20.12 -8.46 9.41
CA LYS A 27 -19.47 -8.06 10.67
C LYS A 27 -18.04 -7.60 10.45
N CYS A 28 -17.24 -8.32 9.66
CA CYS A 28 -15.86 -7.98 9.38
C CYS A 28 -15.74 -6.81 8.40
N ARG A 29 -16.66 -6.67 7.45
CA ARG A 29 -16.70 -5.53 6.52
C ARG A 29 -16.84 -4.19 7.25
N ARG A 30 -17.44 -4.14 8.44
CA ARG A 30 -17.47 -2.92 9.25
C ARG A 30 -16.07 -2.44 9.68
N TYR A 31 -15.12 -3.35 9.85
CA TYR A 31 -13.72 -3.03 10.15
C TYR A 31 -12.89 -2.73 8.89
N TRP A 32 -13.42 -3.06 7.71
CA TRP A 32 -12.89 -2.71 6.41
C TRP A 32 -13.82 -1.70 5.72
N ASN A 33 -14.18 -0.65 6.43
CA ASN A 33 -15.03 0.42 5.90
C ASN A 33 -14.14 1.63 5.59
N PRO A 34 -14.02 2.05 4.32
CA PRO A 34 -13.18 3.17 3.96
C PRO A 34 -13.63 4.47 4.61
N HIS A 35 -12.74 5.07 5.36
CA HIS A 35 -12.81 6.44 5.83
C HIS A 35 -11.70 7.25 5.16
N PHE A 36 -11.51 8.49 5.58
CA PHE A 36 -10.46 9.33 5.08
C PHE A 36 -9.62 9.82 6.26
N TYR A 37 -8.40 9.35 6.33
CA TYR A 37 -7.45 9.71 7.37
C TYR A 37 -6.31 10.53 6.76
N LEU A 38 -5.93 11.59 7.45
CA LEU A 38 -4.84 12.48 7.06
C LEU A 38 -3.78 12.47 8.14
N GLN A 39 -2.53 12.29 7.75
CA GLN A 39 -1.36 12.43 8.61
C GLN A 39 -0.32 13.31 7.92
N ASN A 40 0.50 14.00 8.70
CA ASN A 40 1.72 14.62 8.20
C ASN A 40 2.91 14.08 8.97
N ILE A 41 3.87 13.51 8.27
CA ILE A 41 5.09 12.95 8.84
C ILE A 41 6.28 13.60 8.14
N GLU A 42 7.04 14.42 8.83
CA GLU A 42 8.23 15.12 8.31
C GLU A 42 7.97 15.81 6.96
N GLY A 43 6.84 16.56 6.87
CA GLY A 43 6.45 17.28 5.66
C GLY A 43 5.96 16.40 4.50
N LEU A 44 5.67 15.12 4.75
CA LEU A 44 4.96 14.24 3.82
C LEU A 44 3.51 14.11 4.27
N THR A 45 2.57 14.55 3.45
CA THR A 45 1.14 14.40 3.68
C THR A 45 0.68 13.02 3.21
N ILE A 46 0.15 12.21 4.12
CA ILE A 46 -0.26 10.83 3.85
C ILE A 46 -1.76 10.71 4.01
N TYR A 47 -2.41 10.25 2.97
CA TYR A 47 -3.85 9.96 2.94
C TYR A 47 -4.06 8.45 3.04
N SER A 48 -4.93 8.01 3.95
CA SER A 48 -5.18 6.59 4.17
C SER A 48 -6.68 6.29 4.20
N ALA A 49 -7.08 5.14 3.67
CA ALA A 49 -8.49 4.77 3.58
C ALA A 49 -9.00 4.02 4.81
N ILE A 50 -8.20 3.14 5.40
CA ILE A 50 -8.61 2.20 6.42
C ILE A 50 -7.75 2.36 7.68
N ARG A 51 -8.38 2.32 8.85
CA ARG A 51 -7.65 2.16 10.12
C ARG A 51 -7.23 0.69 10.26
N TYR A 52 -5.96 0.48 10.60
CA TYR A 52 -5.44 -0.86 10.83
C TYR A 52 -6.21 -1.58 11.96
N SER A 53 -6.57 -2.81 11.72
CA SER A 53 -7.32 -3.68 12.62
C SER A 53 -6.89 -5.14 12.39
N PRO A 54 -7.28 -6.10 13.24
CA PRO A 54 -7.04 -7.51 12.95
C PRO A 54 -7.61 -7.96 11.60
N VAL A 55 -8.77 -7.43 11.21
CA VAL A 55 -9.38 -7.69 9.89
C VAL A 55 -8.53 -7.10 8.77
N ALA A 56 -8.11 -5.85 8.90
CA ALA A 56 -7.24 -5.19 7.92
C ALA A 56 -5.90 -5.94 7.77
N ARG A 57 -5.31 -6.38 8.89
CA ARG A 57 -4.10 -7.23 8.88
C ARG A 57 -4.31 -8.50 8.06
N SER A 58 -5.42 -9.17 8.28
CA SER A 58 -5.73 -10.43 7.57
C SER A 58 -5.91 -10.19 6.07
N ILE A 59 -6.64 -9.14 5.66
CA ILE A 59 -6.83 -8.79 4.26
C ILE A 59 -5.48 -8.47 3.59
N LEU A 60 -4.64 -7.62 4.22
CA LEU A 60 -3.31 -7.29 3.69
C LEU A 60 -2.40 -8.52 3.55
N LEU A 61 -2.44 -9.45 4.52
CA LEU A 61 -1.66 -10.67 4.45
C LEU A 61 -2.16 -11.61 3.34
N ASN A 62 -3.47 -11.80 3.20
CA ASN A 62 -4.04 -12.62 2.14
C ASN A 62 -3.74 -12.05 0.75
N ALA A 63 -3.83 -10.74 0.57
CA ALA A 63 -3.42 -10.08 -0.67
C ALA A 63 -1.93 -10.32 -0.98
N LYS A 64 -1.05 -10.15 0.02
CA LYS A 64 0.40 -10.27 -0.15
C LYS A 64 0.88 -11.70 -0.36
N GLU A 65 0.39 -12.64 0.43
CA GLU A 65 0.99 -13.99 0.51
C GLU A 65 0.18 -15.04 -0.29
N SER A 66 -1.13 -14.85 -0.46
CA SER A 66 -2.00 -15.84 -1.10
C SER A 66 -2.45 -15.44 -2.51
N SER A 67 -2.12 -14.23 -2.97
CA SER A 67 -2.52 -13.69 -4.27
C SER A 67 -4.03 -13.82 -4.55
N LEU A 68 -4.84 -13.66 -3.50
CA LEU A 68 -6.28 -13.78 -3.60
C LEU A 68 -6.86 -12.51 -4.20
N ARG A 69 -7.40 -12.60 -5.42
CA ARG A 69 -7.96 -11.46 -6.18
C ARG A 69 -8.95 -10.62 -5.37
N ILE A 70 -9.77 -11.25 -4.53
CA ILE A 70 -10.73 -10.52 -3.69
C ILE A 70 -10.04 -9.65 -2.66
N ALA A 71 -8.93 -10.10 -2.07
CA ALA A 71 -8.17 -9.29 -1.15
C ALA A 71 -7.49 -8.09 -1.88
N ASP A 72 -6.99 -8.31 -3.10
CA ASP A 72 -6.48 -7.24 -3.96
C ASP A 72 -7.58 -6.23 -4.29
N GLU A 73 -8.77 -6.70 -4.70
CA GLU A 73 -9.92 -5.84 -4.99
C GLU A 73 -10.31 -4.95 -3.80
N LEU A 74 -10.35 -5.51 -2.59
CA LEU A 74 -10.62 -4.72 -1.38
C LEU A 74 -9.60 -3.60 -1.18
N ILE A 75 -8.32 -3.86 -1.44
CA ILE A 75 -7.26 -2.86 -1.32
C ILE A 75 -7.38 -1.79 -2.39
N ILE A 76 -7.63 -2.19 -3.65
CA ILE A 76 -7.82 -1.26 -4.76
C ILE A 76 -9.05 -0.38 -4.52
N GLU A 77 -10.17 -0.95 -4.09
CA GLU A 77 -11.38 -0.20 -3.73
C GLU A 77 -11.10 0.82 -2.60
N ALA A 78 -10.34 0.43 -1.58
CA ALA A 78 -9.96 1.34 -0.50
C ALA A 78 -9.12 2.52 -1.02
N LEU A 79 -8.11 2.25 -1.86
CA LEU A 79 -7.28 3.28 -2.48
C LEU A 79 -8.10 4.18 -3.44
N LEU A 80 -9.00 3.62 -4.25
CA LEU A 80 -9.90 4.40 -5.12
C LEU A 80 -10.81 5.34 -4.29
N ASN A 81 -11.35 4.84 -3.17
CA ASN A 81 -12.14 5.66 -2.26
C ASN A 81 -11.31 6.77 -1.61
N CYS A 82 -10.03 6.51 -1.33
CA CYS A 82 -9.10 7.52 -0.85
C CYS A 82 -8.86 8.60 -1.93
N LEU A 83 -8.54 8.19 -3.15
CA LEU A 83 -8.32 9.10 -4.29
C LEU A 83 -9.53 10.02 -4.54
N LYS A 84 -10.75 9.51 -4.51
CA LYS A 84 -11.98 10.29 -4.70
C LYS A 84 -12.18 11.41 -3.68
N ARG A 85 -11.51 11.32 -2.53
CA ARG A 85 -11.60 12.30 -1.43
C ARG A 85 -10.41 13.26 -1.37
N LEU A 86 -9.41 13.07 -2.23
CA LEU A 86 -8.30 14.02 -2.33
C LEU A 86 -8.80 15.37 -2.90
N PRO A 87 -8.18 16.49 -2.48
CA PRO A 87 -8.46 17.78 -3.11
C PRO A 87 -8.27 17.73 -4.62
N SER A 88 -9.16 18.34 -5.37
CA SER A 88 -9.14 18.33 -6.84
C SER A 88 -7.84 18.86 -7.45
N GLN A 89 -7.15 19.75 -6.75
CA GLN A 89 -5.84 20.25 -7.17
C GLN A 89 -4.75 19.18 -7.09
N VAL A 90 -4.85 18.24 -6.11
CA VAL A 90 -3.92 17.13 -5.94
C VAL A 90 -4.16 16.08 -7.02
N ILE A 91 -5.43 15.71 -7.23
CA ILE A 91 -5.77 14.59 -8.11
C ILE A 91 -5.57 14.91 -9.58
N ARG A 92 -5.77 16.16 -10.02
CA ARG A 92 -5.69 16.54 -11.44
C ARG A 92 -4.35 16.24 -12.09
N ASN A 93 -3.27 16.37 -11.34
CA ASN A 93 -1.89 16.23 -11.84
C ASN A 93 -1.15 15.11 -11.07
N ALA A 94 -1.85 14.18 -10.45
CA ALA A 94 -1.22 13.11 -9.70
C ALA A 94 -0.63 12.04 -10.65
N VAL A 95 0.61 11.68 -10.39
CA VAL A 95 1.30 10.54 -11.03
C VAL A 95 1.56 9.50 -9.95
N LEU A 96 0.94 8.34 -10.08
CA LEU A 96 1.04 7.26 -9.11
C LEU A 96 2.41 6.57 -9.22
N MET A 97 3.10 6.43 -8.08
CA MET A 97 4.38 5.72 -8.00
C MET A 97 4.34 4.71 -6.86
N PRO A 98 4.49 3.40 -7.13
CA PRO A 98 4.50 2.38 -6.10
C PRO A 98 5.77 2.42 -5.26
N ILE A 99 5.63 2.13 -3.97
CA ILE A 99 6.78 1.80 -3.12
C ILE A 99 7.33 0.44 -3.57
N PRO A 100 8.66 0.30 -3.82
CA PRO A 100 9.23 -0.93 -4.34
C PRO A 100 9.18 -2.08 -3.33
N GLY A 101 8.82 -3.26 -3.78
CA GLY A 101 8.97 -4.50 -3.03
C GLY A 101 10.44 -4.95 -2.96
N SER A 102 10.85 -5.61 -1.86
CA SER A 102 12.18 -6.22 -1.82
C SER A 102 12.27 -7.41 -2.78
N LYS A 103 13.42 -7.58 -3.45
CA LYS A 103 13.67 -8.73 -4.36
C LYS A 103 13.37 -10.09 -3.71
N ARG A 104 13.63 -10.22 -2.40
CA ARG A 104 13.31 -11.42 -1.62
C ARG A 104 11.79 -11.62 -1.50
N ALA A 105 11.05 -10.56 -1.16
CA ALA A 105 9.59 -10.61 -1.04
C ALA A 105 8.94 -10.93 -2.39
N ILE A 106 9.38 -10.27 -3.46
CA ILE A 106 8.90 -10.52 -4.83
C ILE A 106 9.13 -11.97 -5.23
N ARG A 107 10.36 -12.50 -5.02
CA ARG A 107 10.67 -13.92 -5.32
C ARG A 107 9.85 -14.89 -4.50
N LYS A 108 9.64 -14.61 -3.19
CA LYS A 108 8.80 -15.45 -2.32
C LYS A 108 7.35 -15.49 -2.78
N ARG A 109 6.80 -14.34 -3.22
CA ARG A 109 5.39 -14.17 -3.59
C ARG A 109 5.10 -14.45 -5.06
N GLY A 110 6.13 -14.46 -5.92
CA GLY A 110 5.98 -14.58 -7.37
C GLY A 110 5.47 -13.30 -8.04
N ARG A 111 5.32 -12.19 -7.30
CA ARG A 111 4.79 -10.93 -7.82
C ARG A 111 5.30 -9.71 -7.03
N ASP A 112 5.35 -8.56 -7.68
CA ASP A 112 5.51 -7.27 -7.01
C ASP A 112 4.13 -6.70 -6.66
N PHE A 113 3.69 -6.98 -5.45
CA PHE A 113 2.34 -6.72 -4.99
C PHE A 113 1.92 -5.24 -5.16
N ILE A 114 2.69 -4.30 -4.61
CA ILE A 114 2.32 -2.87 -4.67
C ILE A 114 2.43 -2.31 -6.09
N PHE A 115 3.39 -2.79 -6.89
CA PHE A 115 3.47 -2.43 -8.29
C PHE A 115 2.19 -2.81 -9.04
N GLU A 116 1.71 -4.05 -8.89
CA GLU A 116 0.49 -4.54 -9.54
C GLU A 116 -0.76 -3.78 -9.05
N ILE A 117 -0.90 -3.57 -7.74
CA ILE A 117 -1.99 -2.78 -7.16
C ILE A 117 -2.00 -1.35 -7.70
N THR A 118 -0.83 -0.70 -7.77
CA THR A 118 -0.72 0.69 -8.26
C THR A 118 -1.03 0.78 -9.75
N LYS A 119 -0.58 -0.20 -10.54
CA LYS A 119 -0.90 -0.27 -11.98
C LYS A 119 -2.40 -0.42 -12.22
N GLU A 120 -3.06 -1.30 -11.48
CA GLU A 120 -4.51 -1.48 -11.57
C GLU A 120 -5.26 -0.23 -11.07
N LEU A 121 -4.78 0.42 -10.00
CA LEU A 121 -5.30 1.68 -9.51
C LEU A 121 -5.22 2.78 -10.57
N SER A 122 -4.11 2.88 -11.29
CA SER A 122 -3.92 3.81 -12.42
C SER A 122 -4.94 3.55 -13.52
N LEU A 123 -5.10 2.31 -13.95
CA LEU A 123 -6.08 1.92 -14.98
C LEU A 123 -7.51 2.31 -14.59
N ARG A 124 -7.92 2.09 -13.36
CA ARG A 124 -9.29 2.38 -12.88
C ARG A 124 -9.54 3.86 -12.57
N SER A 125 -8.51 4.59 -12.16
CA SER A 125 -8.63 6.02 -11.83
C SER A 125 -8.39 6.94 -13.01
N GLY A 126 -7.73 6.45 -14.07
CA GLY A 126 -7.27 7.26 -15.21
C GLY A 126 -6.04 8.14 -14.88
N LEU A 127 -5.43 7.98 -13.70
CA LEU A 127 -4.23 8.71 -13.32
C LEU A 127 -3.00 8.14 -13.98
N ALA A 128 -2.02 9.00 -14.27
CA ALA A 128 -0.73 8.57 -14.80
C ALA A 128 0.00 7.64 -13.80
N PHE A 129 0.82 6.75 -14.34
CA PHE A 129 1.63 5.80 -13.58
C PHE A 129 3.08 5.93 -13.98
N THR A 130 3.97 5.85 -13.00
CA THR A 130 5.41 5.74 -13.24
C THR A 130 6.04 4.78 -12.23
N SER A 131 7.23 4.31 -12.55
CA SER A 131 8.05 3.44 -11.70
C SER A 131 9.52 3.78 -11.92
N GLY A 132 10.42 3.11 -11.26
CA GLY A 132 11.87 3.37 -11.40
C GLY A 132 12.57 3.43 -10.04
N MET A 133 11.80 3.38 -8.95
CA MET A 133 12.35 3.22 -7.62
C MET A 133 12.65 1.74 -7.35
N PHE A 134 13.77 1.46 -6.70
CA PHE A 134 14.15 0.08 -6.33
C PHE A 134 14.91 0.07 -5.00
N ILE A 135 15.00 -1.13 -4.42
CA ILE A 135 15.78 -1.36 -3.21
C ILE A 135 17.17 -1.85 -3.61
N GLU A 136 18.19 -1.04 -3.32
CA GLU A 136 19.59 -1.32 -3.71
C GLU A 136 20.22 -2.39 -2.81
N ARG A 137 20.01 -2.27 -1.49
CA ARG A 137 20.62 -3.20 -0.52
C ARG A 137 19.61 -4.18 0.07
N ARG A 138 20.12 -5.30 0.59
CA ARG A 138 19.28 -6.27 1.28
C ARG A 138 18.69 -5.67 2.57
N LEU A 139 17.37 -5.70 2.69
CA LEU A 139 16.65 -5.35 3.91
C LEU A 139 16.45 -6.59 4.78
N LEU A 140 16.51 -6.42 6.11
CA LEU A 140 16.02 -7.41 7.06
C LEU A 140 14.50 -7.45 7.02
N ASP A 141 13.91 -8.59 7.41
CA ASP A 141 12.46 -8.69 7.56
C ASP A 141 11.98 -7.68 8.60
N GLN A 142 11.00 -6.85 8.23
CA GLN A 142 10.48 -5.78 9.10
C GLN A 142 9.46 -6.31 10.13
N SER A 143 9.01 -7.58 9.99
CA SER A 143 8.14 -8.21 10.96
C SER A 143 8.89 -8.42 12.28
N GLY A 144 8.35 -7.84 13.35
CA GLY A 144 8.99 -7.92 14.70
C GLY A 144 10.03 -6.85 15.01
N LEU A 145 10.43 -5.99 14.06
CA LEU A 145 11.34 -4.88 14.35
C LEU A 145 10.64 -3.75 15.10
N SER A 146 11.35 -3.12 16.04
CA SER A 146 10.91 -1.86 16.66
C SER A 146 10.81 -0.73 15.63
N ALA A 147 10.15 0.38 15.96
CA ALA A 147 10.07 1.55 15.07
C ALA A 147 11.45 2.11 14.71
N ALA A 148 12.37 2.18 15.69
CA ALA A 148 13.75 2.63 15.48
C ALA A 148 14.54 1.67 14.59
N ASP A 149 14.36 0.36 14.76
CA ASP A 149 15.03 -0.65 13.95
C ASP A 149 14.51 -0.65 12.51
N ARG A 150 13.21 -0.44 12.30
CA ARG A 150 12.63 -0.27 10.95
C ARG A 150 13.22 0.94 10.25
N LYS A 151 13.34 2.07 10.94
CA LYS A 151 13.97 3.27 10.39
C LYS A 151 15.41 2.98 9.97
N ARG A 152 16.24 2.41 10.86
CA ARG A 152 17.63 2.02 10.55
C ARG A 152 17.73 1.01 9.41
N ASN A 153 16.82 0.04 9.38
CA ASN A 153 16.83 -1.00 8.37
C ASN A 153 16.54 -0.46 6.96
N ILE A 154 15.75 0.59 6.82
CA ILE A 154 15.35 1.12 5.50
C ILE A 154 16.16 2.34 5.07
N ASP A 155 16.81 3.03 6.00
CA ASP A 155 17.56 4.26 5.74
C ASP A 155 18.65 4.05 4.69
N GLY A 156 18.66 4.91 3.65
CA GLY A 156 19.58 4.81 2.50
C GLY A 156 19.36 3.59 1.59
N ALA A 157 18.25 2.85 1.75
CA ALA A 157 18.05 1.62 1.01
C ALA A 157 17.41 1.83 -0.38
N PHE A 158 16.67 2.92 -0.56
CA PHE A 158 15.99 3.18 -1.83
C PHE A 158 16.82 4.05 -2.77
N MET A 159 16.76 3.69 -4.03
CA MET A 159 17.34 4.43 -5.14
C MET A 159 16.31 4.61 -6.25
N PHE A 160 16.49 5.66 -7.04
CA PHE A 160 15.73 5.90 -8.26
C PHE A 160 16.70 5.87 -9.44
N ASN A 161 16.41 5.07 -10.47
CA ASN A 161 17.20 4.98 -11.70
C ASN A 161 16.38 5.25 -12.97
N GLY A 162 15.12 5.70 -12.80
CA GLY A 162 14.32 6.14 -13.94
C GLY A 162 14.86 7.44 -14.55
N SER A 163 14.54 7.68 -15.81
CA SER A 163 14.74 8.98 -16.44
C SER A 163 13.67 9.96 -15.95
N ILE A 164 14.07 11.14 -15.46
CA ILE A 164 13.11 12.19 -15.08
C ILE A 164 12.26 12.59 -16.29
N ALA A 165 12.84 12.58 -17.49
CA ALA A 165 12.14 12.89 -18.73
C ALA A 165 11.04 11.87 -19.10
N GLU A 166 11.06 10.67 -18.51
CA GLU A 166 10.03 9.63 -18.69
C GLU A 166 8.92 9.69 -17.66
N ILE A 167 9.07 10.54 -16.62
CA ILE A 167 8.01 10.76 -15.65
C ILE A 167 6.95 11.66 -16.30
N PRO A 168 5.67 11.25 -16.34
CA PRO A 168 4.61 12.13 -16.81
C PRO A 168 4.58 13.45 -16.05
N ASP A 169 4.19 14.53 -16.71
CA ASP A 169 4.01 15.82 -16.05
C ASP A 169 3.02 15.72 -14.90
N GLY A 170 3.47 16.15 -13.71
CA GLY A 170 2.61 16.09 -12.54
C GLY A 170 3.34 15.95 -11.21
N GLU A 171 2.59 15.80 -10.16
CA GLU A 171 3.11 15.58 -8.81
C GLU A 171 3.09 14.09 -8.47
N ILE A 172 4.23 13.57 -8.03
CA ILE A 172 4.33 12.18 -7.59
C ILE A 172 3.47 11.96 -6.33
N LEU A 173 2.57 11.00 -6.43
CA LEU A 173 1.78 10.47 -5.32
C LEU A 173 2.26 9.05 -5.03
N LEU A 174 3.02 8.88 -3.95
CA LEU A 174 3.51 7.57 -3.54
C LEU A 174 2.35 6.66 -3.12
N VAL A 175 2.42 5.40 -3.49
CA VAL A 175 1.40 4.39 -3.16
C VAL A 175 2.01 3.25 -2.36
N ASP A 176 1.41 2.96 -1.19
CA ASP A 176 1.78 1.81 -0.35
C ASP A 176 0.52 1.16 0.23
N ASP A 177 0.65 -0.03 0.82
CA ASP A 177 -0.49 -0.73 1.43
C ASP A 177 -0.73 -0.31 2.89
N LEU A 178 0.33 -0.02 3.64
CA LEU A 178 0.25 0.26 5.07
C LEU A 178 1.28 1.28 5.52
N VAL A 179 0.83 2.37 6.11
CA VAL A 179 1.71 3.26 6.86
C VAL A 179 1.66 2.92 8.36
N THR A 180 2.83 2.77 8.96
CA THR A 180 3.02 2.62 10.41
C THR A 180 3.78 3.83 10.96
N THR A 181 5.10 3.80 10.91
CA THR A 181 5.97 4.92 11.31
C THR A 181 6.23 5.93 10.19
N GLY A 182 5.84 5.60 8.96
CA GLY A 182 6.15 6.40 7.77
C GLY A 182 7.57 6.22 7.23
N SER A 183 8.44 5.43 7.90
CA SER A 183 9.86 5.30 7.52
C SER A 183 10.06 4.89 6.06
N THR A 184 9.23 4.00 5.54
CA THR A 184 9.27 3.55 4.13
C THR A 184 8.97 4.68 3.17
N LEU A 185 7.91 5.45 3.44
CA LEU A 185 7.50 6.58 2.61
C LEU A 185 8.50 7.74 2.69
N LEU A 186 9.07 7.99 3.87
CA LEU A 186 10.11 9.02 4.03
C LEU A 186 11.40 8.65 3.31
N GLU A 187 11.78 7.38 3.32
CA GLU A 187 12.94 6.91 2.57
C GLU A 187 12.72 7.01 1.05
N ALA A 188 11.50 6.71 0.57
CA ALA A 188 11.12 6.92 -0.81
C ALA A 188 11.21 8.42 -1.19
N LYS A 189 10.66 9.31 -0.35
CA LYS A 189 10.79 10.76 -0.50
C LYS A 189 12.26 11.19 -0.57
N ARG A 190 13.12 10.69 0.34
CA ARG A 190 14.55 10.97 0.34
C ARG A 190 15.22 10.57 -0.97
N ALA A 191 14.96 9.33 -1.43
CA ALA A 191 15.55 8.81 -2.66
C ALA A 191 15.16 9.63 -3.89
N LEU A 192 13.88 10.00 -4.02
CA LEU A 192 13.38 10.82 -5.12
C LEU A 192 13.91 12.26 -5.07
N ASN A 193 13.93 12.88 -3.88
CA ASN A 193 14.49 14.21 -3.71
C ASN A 193 15.98 14.27 -4.10
N LYS A 194 16.75 13.22 -3.77
CA LYS A 194 18.15 13.10 -4.20
C LYS A 194 18.31 13.08 -5.72
N SER A 195 17.28 12.61 -6.42
CA SER A 195 17.23 12.58 -7.89
C SER A 195 16.55 13.84 -8.48
N GLY A 196 16.28 14.88 -7.68
CA GLY A 196 15.65 16.13 -8.14
C GLY A 196 14.13 16.06 -8.26
N ILE A 197 13.49 15.00 -7.78
CA ILE A 197 12.03 14.81 -7.85
C ILE A 197 11.43 15.14 -6.49
N THR A 198 10.66 16.23 -6.41
CA THR A 198 9.99 16.63 -5.17
C THR A 198 8.75 15.78 -4.90
N VAL A 199 8.65 15.24 -3.70
CA VAL A 199 7.51 14.43 -3.25
C VAL A 199 6.96 14.97 -1.94
N ASN A 200 5.67 15.32 -1.92
CA ASN A 200 4.99 15.87 -0.77
C ASN A 200 3.81 15.04 -0.31
N ARG A 201 3.39 14.04 -1.10
CA ARG A 201 2.15 13.29 -0.86
C ARG A 201 2.30 11.80 -1.05
N ALA A 202 1.52 11.05 -0.27
CA ALA A 202 1.38 9.60 -0.40
C ALA A 202 -0.06 9.17 -0.13
N ILE A 203 -0.47 8.04 -0.69
CA ILE A 203 -1.69 7.33 -0.32
C ILE A 203 -1.37 5.93 0.17
N THR A 204 -2.13 5.45 1.15
CA THR A 204 -2.03 4.08 1.64
C THR A 204 -3.41 3.46 1.82
N ALA A 205 -3.53 2.15 1.62
CA ALA A 205 -4.79 1.47 1.91
C ALA A 205 -5.08 1.52 3.41
N CYS A 206 -4.08 1.30 4.24
CA CYS A 206 -4.23 1.27 5.70
C CYS A 206 -3.26 2.22 6.42
N MET A 207 -3.69 2.68 7.61
CA MET A 207 -2.83 3.34 8.58
C MET A 207 -2.87 2.63 9.91
N ALA A 208 -1.72 2.32 10.49
CA ALA A 208 -1.63 1.98 11.90
C ALA A 208 -1.75 3.28 12.71
N GLN A 209 -2.58 3.26 13.76
CA GLN A 209 -2.64 4.37 14.69
C GLN A 209 -1.28 4.46 15.39
N THR A 210 -0.51 5.51 15.16
CA THR A 210 0.50 5.91 16.12
C THR A 210 -0.25 6.22 17.41
N LEU A 211 -0.02 5.43 18.44
CA LEU A 211 -0.34 5.86 19.79
C LEU A 211 0.50 7.11 20.00
N ASN A 212 -0.10 8.29 19.87
CA ASN A 212 0.41 9.47 20.53
C ASN A 212 0.27 9.18 22.01
N ILE A 213 1.32 8.61 22.58
CA ILE A 213 1.59 8.73 24.01
C ILE A 213 2.02 10.19 24.15
N GLY A 214 1.00 11.06 24.15
CA GLY A 214 1.18 12.45 24.54
C GLY A 214 1.50 12.43 26.03
N GLY A 215 2.71 12.84 26.35
CA GLY A 215 3.03 13.26 27.68
C GLY A 215 2.31 14.56 28.06
#